data_c63347dba76ba53152446479b6b7c084
#
_entry.id   c63347dba76ba53152446479b6b7c084
#
_cell.length_a   1.000
_cell.length_b   1.000
_cell.length_c   1.000
_cell.angle_alpha   90.00
_cell.angle_beta   90.00
_cell.angle_gamma   90.00
#
_symmetry.space_group_name_H-M   'P 1'
#
loop_
_entity.id
_entity.type
_entity.pdbx_description
1 polymer ?
#
loop_
_entity_poly.entity_id
_entity_poly.type
_entity_poly.pdbx_seq_one_letter_code
_entity_poly.pdbx_strand_id
1 'polypeptide(L)'
;MNVLLVGIWDCLCVDLVSEAEKLPQVDMLIANLLIEYIGYECFKKVVTVTKPVYVSCIIQVNVDDSFVSESPYLHAFDGLVPVHHQMAEQELQNSMNEIDYHLIQVLEHQLPNGKKFVQFDFYKQTVT
;
A
#
# COMPACT_ATOMS: atom_id res chain seq x y z
N MET A 1 -17.71 -19.71 19.69
CA MET A 1 -17.16 -19.31 18.40
C MET A 1 -15.96 -18.39 18.56
N ASN A 2 -16.01 -17.40 19.42
CA ASN A 2 -14.89 -16.49 19.63
C ASN A 2 -13.65 -17.21 20.16
N VAL A 3 -13.84 -18.24 20.93
CA VAL A 3 -12.74 -19.01 21.50
C VAL A 3 -11.88 -19.65 20.42
N LEU A 4 -12.51 -20.11 19.33
CA LEU A 4 -11.77 -20.71 18.21
C LEU A 4 -10.92 -19.69 17.46
N LEU A 5 -11.34 -18.42 17.46
CA LEU A 5 -10.59 -17.38 16.76
C LEU A 5 -9.43 -16.82 17.58
N VAL A 6 -9.50 -16.93 18.90
CA VAL A 6 -8.48 -16.37 19.78
C VAL A 6 -7.09 -16.99 19.49
N GLY A 7 -7.05 -18.27 19.15
CA GLY A 7 -5.79 -18.91 18.80
C GLY A 7 -5.28 -18.58 17.40
N ILE A 8 -6.12 -17.92 16.57
CA ILE A 8 -5.77 -17.57 15.20
C ILE A 8 -5.30 -16.13 15.07
N TRP A 9 -5.81 -15.25 15.92
CA TRP A 9 -5.49 -13.82 15.89
C TRP A 9 -4.45 -13.47 16.95
N ASP A 10 -3.44 -12.74 16.52
CA ASP A 10 -2.40 -12.25 17.40
C ASP A 10 -2.19 -10.77 17.11
N CYS A 11 -2.43 -9.93 18.10
CA CYS A 11 -2.34 -8.48 17.94
C CYS A 11 -1.01 -7.99 18.49
N LEU A 12 -0.26 -7.31 17.62
CA LEU A 12 1.01 -6.71 18.00
C LEU A 12 0.90 -5.19 17.90
N CYS A 13 1.40 -4.51 18.92
CA CYS A 13 1.49 -3.06 18.88
C CYS A 13 2.92 -2.67 18.52
N VAL A 14 3.11 -2.27 17.26
CA VAL A 14 4.43 -1.99 16.71
C VAL A 14 4.40 -0.68 15.95
N ASP A 15 5.38 0.18 16.20
CA ASP A 15 5.59 1.36 15.38
C ASP A 15 6.34 0.94 14.13
N LEU A 16 5.66 0.95 12.99
CA LEU A 16 6.25 0.44 11.74
C LEU A 16 7.44 1.27 11.28
N VAL A 17 7.50 2.55 11.65
CA VAL A 17 8.60 3.41 11.23
C VAL A 17 9.88 3.08 12.01
N SER A 18 9.76 2.86 13.32
CA SER A 18 10.93 2.66 14.17
C SER A 18 11.15 1.23 14.64
N GLU A 19 10.13 0.36 14.52
CA GLU A 19 10.17 -0.97 15.10
C GLU A 19 9.79 -2.07 14.14
N ALA A 20 9.93 -1.84 12.83
CA ALA A 20 9.52 -2.82 11.82
C ALA A 20 10.22 -4.17 12.02
N GLU A 21 11.43 -4.17 12.55
CA GLU A 21 12.20 -5.40 12.76
C GLU A 21 11.58 -6.32 13.81
N LYS A 22 10.60 -5.84 14.56
CA LYS A 22 9.87 -6.67 15.53
C LYS A 22 8.78 -7.51 14.90
N LEU A 23 8.48 -7.28 13.63
CA LEU A 23 7.42 -8.01 12.95
C LEU A 23 7.87 -9.44 12.64
N PRO A 24 6.95 -10.41 12.73
CA PRO A 24 7.26 -11.80 12.39
C PRO A 24 7.30 -12.00 10.89
N GLN A 25 7.92 -13.08 10.45
CA GLN A 25 7.82 -13.51 9.06
C GLN A 25 6.42 -14.05 8.81
N VAL A 26 5.88 -13.75 7.63
CA VAL A 26 4.51 -14.14 7.28
C VAL A 26 4.49 -14.68 5.85
N ASP A 27 3.44 -15.41 5.51
CA ASP A 27 3.25 -15.90 4.15
C ASP A 27 2.53 -14.88 3.27
N MET A 28 1.65 -14.09 3.86
CA MET A 28 0.90 -13.06 3.16
C MET A 28 0.84 -11.80 3.99
N LEU A 29 1.14 -10.68 3.37
CA LEU A 29 1.05 -9.37 4.00
C LEU A 29 -0.10 -8.60 3.35
N ILE A 30 -0.98 -8.07 4.18
CA ILE A 30 -2.08 -7.24 3.71
C ILE A 30 -1.94 -5.85 4.33
N ALA A 31 -1.90 -4.83 3.48
CA ALA A 31 -1.76 -3.44 3.93
C ALA A 31 -2.83 -2.59 3.25
N ASN A 32 -3.92 -2.35 3.94
CA ASN A 32 -5.04 -1.58 3.41
C ASN A 32 -4.97 -0.14 3.90
N LEU A 33 -4.80 0.80 2.96
CA LEU A 33 -4.76 2.24 3.25
C LEU A 33 -3.68 2.60 4.28
N LEU A 34 -2.57 1.89 4.23
CA LEU A 34 -1.47 2.07 5.18
C LEU A 34 -0.28 2.81 4.57
N ILE A 35 0.01 2.54 3.30
CA ILE A 35 1.23 3.05 2.66
C ILE A 35 1.25 4.57 2.64
N GLU A 36 0.07 5.19 2.49
CA GLU A 36 -0.04 6.65 2.47
C GLU A 36 0.47 7.29 3.77
N TYR A 37 0.44 6.55 4.87
CA TYR A 37 0.86 7.04 6.17
C TYR A 37 2.32 6.76 6.48
N ILE A 38 2.85 5.63 6.03
CA ILE A 38 4.21 5.24 6.39
C ILE A 38 5.23 5.48 5.28
N GLY A 39 4.75 5.65 4.03
CA GLY A 39 5.63 5.88 2.89
C GLY A 39 6.19 4.61 2.30
N TYR A 40 6.73 4.74 1.07
CA TYR A 40 7.20 3.57 0.31
C TYR A 40 8.45 2.95 0.90
N GLU A 41 9.37 3.77 1.40
CA GLU A 41 10.61 3.25 1.97
C GLU A 41 10.34 2.45 3.23
N CYS A 42 9.44 2.93 4.08
CA CYS A 42 9.04 2.20 5.28
C CYS A 42 8.32 0.91 4.89
N PHE A 43 7.44 0.97 3.89
CA PHE A 43 6.72 -0.21 3.44
C PHE A 43 7.66 -1.27 2.87
N LYS A 44 8.67 -0.86 2.11
CA LYS A 44 9.69 -1.80 1.62
C LYS A 44 10.40 -2.49 2.77
N LYS A 45 10.70 -1.74 3.83
CA LYS A 45 11.35 -2.32 5.01
C LYS A 45 10.43 -3.34 5.68
N VAL A 46 9.15 -3.03 5.81
CA VAL A 46 8.17 -3.96 6.38
C VAL A 46 8.12 -5.25 5.58
N VAL A 47 8.05 -5.14 4.25
CA VAL A 47 8.03 -6.31 3.37
C VAL A 47 9.34 -7.09 3.50
N THR A 48 10.45 -6.42 3.56
CA THR A 48 11.77 -7.07 3.66
C THR A 48 11.91 -7.84 4.97
N VAL A 49 11.38 -7.30 6.07
CA VAL A 49 11.44 -7.95 7.38
C VAL A 49 10.50 -9.15 7.45
N THR A 50 9.27 -8.98 6.97
CA THR A 50 8.24 -10.02 7.08
C THR A 50 8.38 -11.12 6.02
N LYS A 51 9.05 -10.84 4.93
CA LYS A 51 9.36 -11.80 3.85
C LYS A 51 8.15 -12.58 3.35
N PRO A 52 7.03 -11.92 3.03
CA PRO A 52 5.85 -12.64 2.57
C PRO A 52 6.06 -13.19 1.17
N VAL A 53 5.30 -14.23 0.83
CA VAL A 53 5.22 -14.73 -0.54
C VAL A 53 4.29 -13.85 -1.35
N TYR A 54 3.19 -13.41 -0.75
CA TYR A 54 2.20 -12.54 -1.37
C TYR A 54 2.04 -11.26 -0.60
N VAL A 55 1.90 -10.15 -1.32
CA VAL A 55 1.59 -8.85 -0.73
C VAL A 55 0.34 -8.31 -1.40
N SER A 56 -0.65 -7.94 -0.61
CA SER A 56 -1.85 -7.28 -1.12
C SER A 56 -1.95 -5.93 -0.44
N CYS A 57 -2.02 -4.87 -1.23
CA CYS A 57 -2.14 -3.53 -0.67
C CYS A 57 -3.20 -2.74 -1.43
N ILE A 58 -3.88 -1.89 -0.68
CA ILE A 58 -4.91 -1.00 -1.22
C ILE A 58 -4.47 0.42 -0.92
N ILE A 59 -4.46 1.25 -1.96
CA ILE A 59 -4.25 2.68 -1.83
C ILE A 59 -5.48 3.42 -2.36
N GLN A 60 -5.67 4.64 -1.91
CA GLN A 60 -6.76 5.48 -2.37
C GLN A 60 -6.19 6.53 -3.32
N VAL A 61 -6.82 6.66 -4.48
CA VAL A 61 -6.44 7.67 -5.47
C VAL A 61 -7.65 8.49 -5.85
N ASN A 62 -7.42 9.74 -6.21
CA ASN A 62 -8.46 10.62 -6.73
C ASN A 62 -8.52 10.44 -8.24
N VAL A 63 -9.72 10.15 -8.73
CA VAL A 63 -9.93 9.92 -10.16
C VAL A 63 -10.15 11.22 -10.89
N ASP A 64 -10.74 12.20 -10.22
CA ASP A 64 -11.20 13.44 -10.85
C ASP A 64 -10.21 14.57 -10.63
N ASP A 65 -9.21 14.65 -11.50
CA ASP A 65 -8.22 15.71 -11.46
C ASP A 65 -8.82 17.08 -11.77
N SER A 66 -9.86 17.11 -12.63
CA SER A 66 -10.50 18.37 -12.99
C SER A 66 -11.25 18.96 -11.80
N PHE A 67 -11.84 18.11 -10.97
CA PHE A 67 -12.48 18.57 -9.75
C PHE A 67 -11.45 19.19 -8.81
N VAL A 68 -10.30 18.55 -8.71
CA VAL A 68 -9.22 19.03 -7.86
C VAL A 68 -8.71 20.37 -8.34
N SER A 69 -8.55 20.53 -9.65
CA SER A 69 -8.00 21.76 -10.23
C SER A 69 -8.95 22.94 -10.13
N GLU A 70 -10.23 22.72 -9.94
CA GLU A 70 -11.23 23.79 -9.84
C GLU A 70 -11.31 24.39 -8.45
N SER A 71 -10.74 23.74 -7.45
CA SER A 71 -10.79 24.24 -6.09
C SER A 71 -9.74 25.32 -5.87
N PRO A 72 -10.14 26.52 -5.38
CA PRO A 72 -9.16 27.60 -5.15
C PRO A 72 -8.13 27.26 -4.07
N TYR A 73 -8.44 26.34 -3.20
CA TYR A 73 -7.49 25.90 -2.18
C TYR A 73 -6.40 25.02 -2.72
N LEU A 74 -6.58 24.49 -3.91
CA LEU A 74 -5.63 23.54 -4.47
C LEU A 74 -4.54 24.23 -5.29
N HIS A 75 -4.59 25.55 -5.44
CA HIS A 75 -3.48 26.24 -6.07
C HIS A 75 -2.19 26.09 -5.29
N ALA A 76 -2.29 25.95 -3.98
CA ALA A 76 -1.11 25.66 -3.16
C ALA A 76 -0.57 24.25 -3.41
N PHE A 77 -1.39 23.38 -3.97
CA PHE A 77 -1.03 21.99 -4.26
C PHE A 77 -1.03 21.71 -5.76
N ASP A 78 -1.14 22.75 -6.58
CA ASP A 78 -1.12 22.62 -8.03
C ASP A 78 0.09 21.86 -8.48
N GLY A 79 0.15 20.96 -9.17
CA GLY A 79 1.30 20.19 -9.57
C GLY A 79 1.70 19.11 -8.59
N LEU A 80 1.25 19.18 -7.34
CA LEU A 80 1.55 18.12 -6.40
C LEU A 80 0.50 17.03 -6.39
N VAL A 81 -0.79 17.39 -6.36
CA VAL A 81 -1.83 16.39 -6.18
C VAL A 81 -2.00 15.48 -7.39
N PRO A 82 -2.18 15.99 -8.63
CA PRO A 82 -2.31 15.11 -9.79
C PRO A 82 -1.04 14.29 -10.05
N VAL A 83 0.13 14.92 -9.92
CA VAL A 83 1.40 14.24 -10.12
C VAL A 83 1.61 13.18 -9.04
N HIS A 84 1.21 13.48 -7.81
CA HIS A 84 1.33 12.56 -6.70
C HIS A 84 0.54 11.27 -6.96
N HIS A 85 -0.67 11.37 -7.50
CA HIS A 85 -1.48 10.17 -7.74
C HIS A 85 -0.87 9.26 -8.81
N GLN A 86 -0.41 9.82 -9.91
CA GLN A 86 0.25 9.03 -10.93
C GLN A 86 1.54 8.42 -10.41
N MET A 87 2.30 9.20 -9.67
CA MET A 87 3.56 8.74 -9.10
C MET A 87 3.33 7.67 -8.03
N ALA A 88 2.23 7.76 -7.29
CA ALA A 88 1.95 6.80 -6.24
C ALA A 88 1.84 5.37 -6.78
N GLU A 89 1.07 5.18 -7.85
CA GLU A 89 0.94 3.87 -8.45
C GLU A 89 2.26 3.37 -9.02
N GLN A 90 2.96 4.22 -9.75
CA GLN A 90 4.22 3.86 -10.37
C GLN A 90 5.31 3.64 -9.32
N GLU A 91 5.36 4.49 -8.31
CA GLU A 91 6.35 4.35 -7.25
C GLU A 91 6.15 3.08 -6.45
N LEU A 92 4.89 2.69 -6.20
CA LEU A 92 4.60 1.45 -5.51
C LEU A 92 5.14 0.26 -6.30
N GLN A 93 4.85 0.22 -7.60
CA GLN A 93 5.34 -0.85 -8.45
C GLN A 93 6.87 -0.87 -8.49
N ASN A 94 7.48 0.30 -8.66
CA ASN A 94 8.94 0.39 -8.70
C ASN A 94 9.56 -0.05 -7.38
N SER A 95 8.99 0.37 -6.27
CA SER A 95 9.50 0.01 -4.95
C SER A 95 9.42 -1.49 -4.72
N MET A 96 8.33 -2.12 -5.13
CA MET A 96 8.18 -3.56 -4.97
C MET A 96 9.10 -4.33 -5.91
N ASN A 97 9.31 -3.84 -7.14
CA ASN A 97 10.22 -4.47 -8.06
C ASN A 97 11.67 -4.45 -7.54
N GLU A 98 12.04 -3.39 -6.82
CA GLU A 98 13.38 -3.28 -6.24
C GLU A 98 13.67 -4.38 -5.23
N ILE A 99 12.66 -4.97 -4.63
CA ILE A 99 12.80 -6.02 -3.63
C ILE A 99 12.25 -7.36 -4.14
N ASP A 100 12.21 -7.51 -5.46
CA ASP A 100 11.88 -8.76 -6.16
C ASP A 100 10.43 -9.21 -6.00
N TYR A 101 9.51 -8.26 -5.92
CA TYR A 101 8.09 -8.53 -5.95
C TYR A 101 7.50 -8.04 -7.26
N HIS A 102 6.71 -8.88 -7.91
CA HIS A 102 6.08 -8.58 -9.19
C HIS A 102 4.59 -8.42 -9.04
N LEU A 103 4.06 -7.43 -9.74
CA LEU A 103 2.63 -7.20 -9.77
C LEU A 103 1.95 -8.33 -10.55
N ILE A 104 0.98 -8.98 -9.92
CA ILE A 104 0.22 -10.05 -10.56
C ILE A 104 -1.23 -9.66 -10.83
N GLN A 105 -1.76 -8.65 -10.13
CA GLN A 105 -3.15 -8.27 -10.29
C GLN A 105 -3.35 -6.84 -9.82
N VAL A 106 -4.18 -6.11 -10.56
CA VAL A 106 -4.65 -4.77 -10.14
C VAL A 106 -6.17 -4.78 -10.23
N LEU A 107 -6.82 -4.39 -9.16
CA LEU A 107 -8.27 -4.23 -9.11
C LEU A 107 -8.60 -2.81 -8.72
N GLU A 108 -9.60 -2.23 -9.38
CA GLU A 108 -10.04 -0.87 -9.07
C GLU A 108 -11.48 -0.91 -8.60
N HIS A 109 -11.77 -0.15 -7.55
CA HIS A 109 -13.11 -0.01 -7.00
C HIS A 109 -13.47 1.46 -6.94
N GLN A 110 -14.41 1.86 -7.78
CA GLN A 110 -14.87 3.24 -7.82
C GLN A 110 -15.65 3.57 -6.56
N LEU A 111 -15.37 4.75 -6.03
CA LEU A 111 -16.06 5.28 -4.85
C LEU A 111 -16.88 6.49 -5.28
N PRO A 112 -17.91 6.86 -4.50
CA PRO A 112 -18.53 8.17 -4.70
C PRO A 112 -17.49 9.28 -4.54
N ASN A 113 -17.76 10.45 -5.06
CA ASN A 113 -16.89 11.63 -4.90
C ASN A 113 -15.61 11.61 -5.73
N GLY A 114 -15.57 10.86 -6.83
CA GLY A 114 -14.42 10.89 -7.72
C GLY A 114 -13.16 10.25 -7.17
N LYS A 115 -13.31 9.37 -6.21
CA LYS A 115 -12.18 8.60 -5.65
C LYS A 115 -12.30 7.14 -6.05
N LYS A 116 -11.19 6.45 -5.95
CA LYS A 116 -11.19 4.99 -6.14
C LYS A 116 -10.19 4.34 -5.22
N PHE A 117 -10.46 3.10 -4.86
CA PHE A 117 -9.46 2.23 -4.24
C PHE A 117 -8.79 1.42 -5.33
N VAL A 118 -7.48 1.33 -5.27
CA VAL A 118 -6.72 0.47 -6.18
C VAL A 118 -6.02 -0.58 -5.34
N GLN A 119 -6.32 -1.82 -5.63
CA GLN A 119 -5.70 -2.96 -4.97
C GLN A 119 -4.58 -3.49 -5.86
N PHE A 120 -3.41 -3.63 -5.29
CA PHE A 120 -2.25 -4.21 -5.97
C PHE A 120 -1.87 -5.49 -5.26
N ASP A 121 -1.79 -6.57 -6.01
CA ASP A 121 -1.35 -7.85 -5.49
C ASP A 121 -0.01 -8.19 -6.11
N PHE A 122 0.97 -8.49 -5.27
CA PHE A 122 2.32 -8.82 -5.67
C PHE A 122 2.70 -10.21 -5.22
N TYR A 123 3.60 -10.81 -5.97
CA TYR A 123 4.14 -12.14 -5.68
C TYR A 123 5.66 -12.05 -5.67
N LYS A 124 6.27 -12.69 -4.70
CA LYS A 124 7.72 -12.70 -4.59
C LYS A 124 8.30 -13.57 -5.69
N GLN A 125 9.21 -13.01 -6.46
CA GLN A 125 9.94 -13.78 -7.44
C GLN A 125 10.99 -14.63 -6.75
N THR A 126 10.84 -15.94 -6.84
CA THR A 126 11.85 -16.84 -6.33
C THR A 126 12.89 -17.07 -7.40
N VAL A 127 14.14 -16.79 -7.05
CA VAL A 127 15.25 -17.12 -7.93
C VAL A 127 15.66 -18.54 -7.61
N THR A 128 15.45 -19.41 -8.55
CA THR A 128 15.87 -20.80 -8.38
C THR A 128 17.17 -21.03 -9.11
#